data_bbccd986e304c85f967b7f2d14a1f80f
#
_entry.id   bbccd986e304c85f967b7f2d14a1f80f
#
_cell.length_a   1.000
_cell.length_b   1.000
_cell.length_c   1.000
_cell.angle_alpha   90.00
_cell.angle_beta   90.00
_cell.angle_gamma   90.00
#
_symmetry.space_group_name_H-M   'P 1'
#
loop_
_entity.id
_entity.type
_entity.pdbx_description
1 polymer ?
#
loop_
_entity_poly.entity_id
_entity_poly.type
_entity_poly.pdbx_seq_one_letter_code
_entity_poly.pdbx_strand_id
1 'polypeptide(L)'
;MPDAKELLHSNLHEVFSERDPERRRAASERTYTEDVRFIDPEGEFVGRQAVRDQAQKLLDGVLAGFVFEEDGPPYVGTDTAALAWRFGPPGNPVARGIDILTIRDGRVSVVRTLVSAPETDV
;
A
#
# COMPACT_ATOMS: atom_id res chain seq x y z
N MET A 1 20.30 -1.72 3.46
CA MET A 1 19.22 -1.18 2.67
C MET A 1 18.13 -2.21 2.50
N PRO A 2 16.86 -1.87 2.69
CA PRO A 2 15.80 -2.84 2.44
C PRO A 2 15.74 -3.20 0.96
N ASP A 3 15.47 -4.46 0.68
CA ASP A 3 15.28 -4.91 -0.69
C ASP A 3 13.81 -4.66 -1.13
N ALA A 4 13.52 -4.96 -2.39
CA ALA A 4 12.20 -4.70 -2.95
C ALA A 4 11.08 -5.46 -2.23
N LYS A 5 11.35 -6.70 -1.81
CA LYS A 5 10.35 -7.49 -1.08
C LYS A 5 10.04 -6.86 0.27
N GLU A 6 11.08 -6.38 0.97
CA GLU A 6 10.89 -5.70 2.25
C GLU A 6 10.10 -4.41 2.08
N LEU A 7 10.34 -3.66 0.99
CA LEU A 7 9.59 -2.44 0.71
C LEU A 7 8.12 -2.73 0.38
N LEU A 8 7.85 -3.79 -0.37
CA LEU A 8 6.47 -4.23 -0.62
C LEU A 8 5.78 -4.59 0.69
N HIS A 9 6.45 -5.34 1.55
CA HIS A 9 5.92 -5.73 2.85
C HIS A 9 5.65 -4.50 3.73
N SER A 10 6.60 -3.57 3.80
CA SER A 10 6.48 -2.37 4.62
C SER A 10 5.31 -1.50 4.16
N ASN A 11 5.18 -1.31 2.85
CA ASN A 11 4.09 -0.52 2.30
C ASN A 11 2.72 -1.10 2.70
N LEU A 12 2.54 -2.40 2.55
CA LEU A 12 1.25 -3.04 2.81
C LEU A 12 0.96 -3.18 4.31
N HIS A 13 1.92 -3.72 5.06
CA HIS A 13 1.70 -4.12 6.45
C HIS A 13 2.09 -3.07 7.47
N GLU A 14 3.08 -2.25 7.19
CA GLU A 14 3.57 -1.28 8.16
C GLU A 14 3.04 0.13 7.93
N VAL A 15 2.51 0.42 6.76
CA VAL A 15 1.88 1.70 6.48
C VAL A 15 0.37 1.55 6.36
N PHE A 16 -0.10 0.80 5.36
CA PHE A 16 -1.54 0.73 5.08
C PHE A 16 -2.33 -0.14 6.06
N SER A 17 -1.70 -1.12 6.67
CA SER A 17 -2.36 -1.97 7.68
C SER A 17 -2.14 -1.48 9.11
N GLU A 18 -1.22 -0.54 9.32
CA GLU A 18 -0.87 -0.10 10.66
C GLU A 18 -1.89 0.90 11.18
N ARG A 19 -2.56 0.56 12.25
CA ARG A 19 -3.62 1.41 12.83
C ARG A 19 -3.09 2.43 13.82
N ASP A 20 -1.86 2.23 14.35
CA ASP A 20 -1.25 3.20 15.25
C ASP A 20 -0.58 4.31 14.44
N PRO A 21 -1.01 5.58 14.59
CA PRO A 21 -0.47 6.70 13.77
C PRO A 21 1.03 6.91 13.95
N GLU A 22 1.57 6.69 15.14
CA GLU A 22 3.00 6.90 15.39
C GLU A 22 3.84 5.84 14.70
N ARG A 23 3.43 4.58 14.76
CA ARG A 23 4.14 3.50 14.05
C ARG A 23 4.03 3.68 12.54
N ARG A 24 2.87 4.11 12.06
CA ARG A 24 2.68 4.39 10.63
C ARG A 24 3.60 5.51 10.18
N ARG A 25 3.72 6.58 10.98
CA ARG A 25 4.61 7.69 10.65
C ARG A 25 6.05 7.22 10.54
N ALA A 26 6.53 6.47 11.53
CA ALA A 26 7.90 5.94 11.51
C ALA A 26 8.13 5.05 10.29
N ALA A 27 7.17 4.18 9.97
CA ALA A 27 7.26 3.30 8.81
C ALA A 27 7.31 4.11 7.50
N SER A 28 6.48 5.15 7.39
CA SER A 28 6.47 5.97 6.18
C SER A 28 7.79 6.69 5.97
N GLU A 29 8.46 7.11 7.03
CA GLU A 29 9.73 7.81 6.93
C GLU A 29 10.87 6.90 6.48
N ARG A 30 10.86 5.63 6.89
CA ARG A 30 11.89 4.70 6.44
C ARG A 30 11.57 4.02 5.11
N THR A 31 10.32 3.98 4.70
CA THR A 31 9.88 3.28 3.49
C THR A 31 9.85 4.18 2.26
N TYR A 32 9.42 5.41 2.40
CA TYR A 32 9.18 6.32 1.28
C TYR A 32 10.21 7.42 1.18
N THR A 33 10.43 7.89 -0.06
CA THR A 33 11.13 9.16 -0.27
C THR A 33 10.27 10.31 0.25
N GLU A 34 10.87 11.47 0.50
CA GLU A 34 10.12 12.64 0.96
C GLU A 34 9.07 13.07 -0.06
N ASP A 35 9.39 12.95 -1.35
CA ASP A 35 8.51 13.36 -2.44
C ASP A 35 7.67 12.21 -3.00
N VAL A 36 7.45 11.17 -2.22
CA VAL A 36 6.69 10.00 -2.66
C VAL A 36 5.35 10.41 -3.27
N ARG A 37 4.97 9.73 -4.34
CA ARG A 37 3.68 9.92 -4.99
C ARG A 37 2.85 8.65 -4.79
N PHE A 38 1.66 8.83 -4.27
CA PHE A 38 0.69 7.75 -4.14
C PHE A 38 -0.43 7.98 -5.13
N ILE A 39 -0.65 7.04 -6.03
CA ILE A 39 -1.64 7.16 -7.10
C ILE A 39 -2.60 5.99 -6.97
N ASP A 40 -3.86 6.29 -6.71
CA ASP A 40 -4.92 5.29 -6.60
C ASP A 40 -6.14 5.77 -7.41
N PRO A 41 -7.26 5.00 -7.41
CA PRO A 41 -8.44 5.42 -8.18
C PRO A 41 -9.05 6.76 -7.76
N GLU A 42 -8.75 7.25 -6.56
CA GLU A 42 -9.24 8.56 -6.09
C GLU A 42 -8.40 9.73 -6.59
N GLY A 43 -7.17 9.48 -7.00
CA GLY A 43 -6.29 10.53 -7.49
C GLY A 43 -4.84 10.34 -7.12
N GLU A 44 -4.11 11.44 -7.11
CA GLU A 44 -2.68 11.45 -6.78
C GLU A 44 -2.45 12.28 -5.52
N PHE A 45 -1.63 11.72 -4.62
CA PHE A 45 -1.30 12.33 -3.33
C PHE A 45 0.22 12.39 -3.21
N VAL A 46 0.77 13.55 -2.90
CA VAL A 46 2.22 13.78 -2.90
C VAL A 46 2.72 14.03 -1.49
N GLY A 47 3.79 13.35 -1.12
CA GLY A 47 4.45 13.49 0.17
C GLY A 47 4.02 12.44 1.18
N ARG A 48 4.88 12.18 2.15
CA ARG A 48 4.64 11.15 3.16
C ARG A 48 3.37 11.42 3.99
N GLN A 49 3.14 12.69 4.32
CA GLN A 49 1.94 13.06 5.09
C GLN A 49 0.68 12.71 4.32
N ALA A 50 0.64 13.04 3.03
CA ALA A 50 -0.53 12.76 2.20
C ALA A 50 -0.80 11.26 2.09
N VAL A 51 0.25 10.44 1.99
CA VAL A 51 0.10 8.99 1.96
C VAL A 51 -0.47 8.49 3.29
N ARG A 52 0.05 8.98 4.41
CA ARG A 52 -0.45 8.58 5.73
C ARG A 52 -1.92 8.98 5.91
N ASP A 53 -2.28 10.17 5.46
CA ASP A 53 -3.67 10.64 5.55
C ASP A 53 -4.60 9.76 4.73
N GLN A 54 -4.17 9.35 3.55
CA GLN A 54 -4.97 8.46 2.70
C GLN A 54 -5.11 7.07 3.33
N ALA A 55 -4.04 6.55 3.94
CA ALA A 55 -4.10 5.28 4.65
C ALA A 55 -5.06 5.35 5.84
N GLN A 56 -5.02 6.44 6.60
CA GLN A 56 -5.92 6.64 7.73
C GLN A 56 -7.37 6.73 7.27
N LYS A 57 -7.61 7.48 6.20
CA LYS A 57 -8.95 7.62 5.62
C LYS A 57 -9.53 6.25 5.22
N LEU A 58 -8.69 5.42 4.60
CA LEU A 58 -9.10 4.08 4.19
C LEU A 58 -9.48 3.22 5.41
N LEU A 59 -8.64 3.24 6.44
CA LEU A 59 -8.89 2.45 7.65
C LEU A 59 -10.09 2.95 8.45
N ASP A 60 -10.31 4.26 8.46
CA ASP A 60 -11.46 4.85 9.13
C ASP A 60 -12.78 4.51 8.44
N GLY A 61 -12.73 4.26 7.15
CA GLY A 61 -13.92 3.98 6.34
C GLY A 61 -14.38 2.53 6.39
N VAL A 62 -13.71 1.66 7.14
CA VAL A 62 -14.02 0.22 7.17
C VAL A 62 -14.26 -0.25 8.59
N LEU A 63 -14.91 -1.41 8.69
CA LEU A 63 -15.20 -2.03 9.98
C LEU A 63 -13.92 -2.53 10.64
N ALA A 64 -13.91 -2.53 11.97
CA ALA A 64 -12.82 -3.15 12.72
C ALA A 64 -12.69 -4.61 12.33
N GLY A 65 -11.46 -5.09 12.21
CA GLY A 65 -11.21 -6.47 11.82
C GLY A 65 -10.90 -6.65 10.34
N PHE A 66 -11.09 -5.61 9.51
CA PHE A 66 -10.63 -5.67 8.13
C PHE A 66 -9.11 -5.66 8.09
N VAL A 67 -8.53 -6.55 7.30
CA VAL A 67 -7.08 -6.69 7.18
C VAL A 67 -6.67 -6.77 5.71
N PHE A 68 -5.45 -6.30 5.45
CA PHE A 68 -4.78 -6.56 4.17
C PHE A 68 -4.04 -7.89 4.26
N GLU A 69 -4.20 -8.72 3.26
CA GLU A 69 -3.45 -9.96 3.13
C GLU A 69 -2.78 -9.99 1.77
N GLU A 70 -1.59 -10.57 1.71
CA GLU A 70 -0.91 -10.76 0.43
C GLU A 70 -1.65 -11.81 -0.38
N ASP A 71 -1.79 -11.56 -1.68
CA ASP A 71 -2.59 -12.41 -2.57
C ASP A 71 -1.70 -12.94 -3.71
N GLY A 72 -0.65 -13.63 -3.33
CA GLY A 72 0.30 -14.23 -4.26
C GLY A 72 1.73 -13.79 -3.99
N PRO A 73 2.67 -14.23 -4.81
CA PRO A 73 4.08 -13.90 -4.61
C PRO A 73 4.40 -12.47 -4.99
N PRO A 74 5.46 -11.88 -4.41
CA PRO A 74 5.95 -10.59 -4.88
C PRO A 74 6.63 -10.74 -6.25
N TYR A 75 6.50 -9.70 -7.08
CA TYR A 75 7.20 -9.61 -8.36
C TYR A 75 8.22 -8.49 -8.24
N VAL A 76 9.45 -8.76 -8.62
CA VAL A 76 10.57 -7.84 -8.39
C VAL A 76 11.32 -7.61 -9.70
N GLY A 77 11.44 -6.33 -10.08
CA GLY A 77 12.26 -5.89 -11.21
C GLY A 77 13.47 -5.12 -10.73
N THR A 78 14.07 -4.32 -11.60
CA THR A 78 15.28 -3.55 -11.26
C THR A 78 14.98 -2.42 -10.28
N ASP A 79 13.99 -1.59 -10.62
CA ASP A 79 13.57 -0.46 -9.78
C ASP A 79 12.06 -0.44 -9.59
N THR A 80 11.40 -1.55 -9.85
CA THR A 80 9.95 -1.68 -9.79
C THR A 80 9.62 -3.03 -9.16
N ALA A 81 8.59 -3.04 -8.33
CA ALA A 81 8.13 -4.27 -7.70
C ALA A 81 6.61 -4.21 -7.58
N ALA A 82 5.98 -5.37 -7.51
CA ALA A 82 4.52 -5.44 -7.43
C ALA A 82 4.09 -6.55 -6.49
N LEU A 83 2.96 -6.31 -5.82
CA LEU A 83 2.37 -7.27 -4.91
C LEU A 83 0.85 -7.15 -4.99
N ALA A 84 0.18 -8.26 -5.25
CA ALA A 84 -1.27 -8.31 -5.17
C ALA A 84 -1.69 -8.45 -3.71
N TRP A 85 -2.83 -7.85 -3.38
CA TRP A 85 -3.39 -7.90 -2.03
C TRP A 85 -4.90 -8.11 -2.09
N ARG A 86 -5.43 -8.56 -0.97
CA ARG A 86 -6.87 -8.63 -0.73
C ARG A 86 -7.16 -7.96 0.61
N PHE A 87 -8.33 -7.38 0.74
CA PHE A 87 -8.72 -6.59 1.89
C PHE A 87 -10.12 -6.94 2.32
N GLY A 88 -10.31 -7.16 3.60
CA GLY A 88 -11.61 -7.50 4.19
C GLY A 88 -11.43 -8.25 5.49
N PRO A 89 -12.51 -8.85 6.01
CA PRO A 89 -12.39 -9.77 7.14
C PRO A 89 -11.45 -10.92 6.76
N PRO A 90 -10.67 -11.44 7.72
CA PRO A 90 -9.76 -12.56 7.44
C PRO A 90 -10.49 -13.70 6.75
N GLY A 91 -9.93 -14.17 5.63
CA GLY A 91 -10.52 -15.25 4.85
C GLY A 91 -11.77 -14.90 4.05
N ASN A 92 -12.22 -13.65 4.09
CA ASN A 92 -13.43 -13.22 3.38
C ASN A 92 -13.22 -11.84 2.76
N PRO A 93 -12.35 -11.71 1.76
CA PRO A 93 -12.01 -10.41 1.19
C PRO A 93 -13.20 -9.76 0.48
N VAL A 94 -13.29 -8.44 0.60
CA VAL A 94 -14.31 -7.63 -0.09
C VAL A 94 -13.69 -6.77 -1.18
N ALA A 95 -12.36 -6.65 -1.21
CA ALA A 95 -11.66 -5.88 -2.24
C ALA A 95 -10.34 -6.56 -2.58
N ARG A 96 -9.86 -6.37 -3.79
CA ARG A 96 -8.58 -6.89 -4.26
C ARG A 96 -7.89 -5.83 -5.07
N GLY A 97 -6.57 -5.85 -5.05
CA GLY A 97 -5.79 -4.89 -5.82
C GLY A 97 -4.35 -5.33 -5.99
N ILE A 98 -3.60 -4.44 -6.61
CA ILE A 98 -2.17 -4.64 -6.85
C ILE A 98 -1.48 -3.32 -6.53
N ASP A 99 -0.42 -3.38 -5.74
CA ASP A 99 0.47 -2.24 -5.52
C ASP A 99 1.68 -2.40 -6.41
N ILE A 100 2.00 -1.36 -7.17
CA ILE A 100 3.19 -1.31 -8.00
C ILE A 100 4.05 -0.19 -7.46
N LEU A 101 5.26 -0.53 -7.03
CA LEU A 101 6.19 0.41 -6.42
C LEU A 101 7.30 0.77 -7.40
N THR A 102 7.64 2.05 -7.44
CA THR A 102 8.89 2.51 -8.06
C THR A 102 9.86 2.81 -6.93
N ILE A 103 11.09 2.31 -7.06
CA ILE A 103 12.10 2.37 -6.00
C ILE A 103 13.23 3.29 -6.45
N ARG A 104 13.62 4.21 -5.58
CA ARG A 104 14.71 5.15 -5.82
C ARG A 104 15.53 5.27 -4.54
N ASP A 105 16.83 5.00 -4.65
CA ASP A 105 17.77 5.11 -3.54
C ASP A 105 17.34 4.30 -2.30
N GLY A 106 16.84 3.08 -2.53
CA GLY A 106 16.45 2.19 -1.44
C GLY A 106 15.13 2.53 -0.77
N ARG A 107 14.36 3.46 -1.33
CA ARG A 107 13.04 3.85 -0.82
C ARG A 107 12.03 3.87 -1.96
N VAL A 108 10.77 3.81 -1.59
CA VAL A 108 9.68 3.87 -2.56
C VAL A 108 9.43 5.33 -2.92
N SER A 109 9.50 5.65 -4.21
CA SER A 109 9.23 7.00 -4.72
C SER A 109 7.84 7.12 -5.34
N VAL A 110 7.26 6.02 -5.78
CA VAL A 110 5.89 6.00 -6.30
C VAL A 110 5.21 4.72 -5.83
N VAL A 111 3.99 4.87 -5.33
CA VAL A 111 3.08 3.76 -5.08
C VAL A 111 1.92 3.93 -6.05
N ARG A 112 1.76 2.99 -6.96
CA ARG A 112 0.60 2.98 -7.86
C ARG A 112 -0.28 1.83 -7.47
N THR A 113 -1.49 2.13 -7.03
CA THR A 113 -2.44 1.13 -6.57
C THR A 113 -3.54 0.95 -7.59
N LEU A 114 -3.68 -0.26 -8.06
CA LEU A 114 -4.78 -0.66 -8.93
C LEU A 114 -5.75 -1.46 -8.08
N VAL A 115 -7.03 -1.17 -8.22
CA VAL A 115 -8.08 -1.88 -7.49
C VAL A 115 -8.91 -2.64 -8.52
N SER A 116 -9.26 -3.89 -8.20
CA SER A 116 -10.04 -4.69 -9.14
C SER A 116 -11.37 -4.00 -9.44
N ALA A 117 -11.73 -4.00 -10.71
CA ALA A 117 -13.02 -3.46 -11.10
C ALA A 117 -14.13 -4.27 -10.42
N PRO A 118 -15.21 -3.62 -9.99
CA PRO A 118 -16.34 -4.36 -9.44
C PRO A 118 -16.80 -5.39 -10.46
N GLU A 119 -17.10 -6.59 -9.97
CA GLU A 119 -17.72 -7.57 -10.83
C GLU A 119 -19.09 -7.02 -11.19
N THR A 120 -19.17 -6.47 -12.38
CA THR A 120 -20.46 -6.05 -12.87
C THR A 120 -21.14 -7.26 -13.41
N ASP A 121 -22.32 -7.48 -12.97
CA ASP A 121 -23.20 -8.44 -13.59
C ASP A 121 -23.65 -7.86 -14.92
N VAL A 122 -22.84 -8.07 -15.87
CA VAL A 122 -23.21 -7.63 -17.21
C VAL A 122 -24.21 -8.56 -17.80
#